data_b270f1bc310b20950083c8bd5a73dece
#
_entry.id   b270f1bc310b20950083c8bd5a73dece
#
_cell.length_a   1.000
_cell.length_b   1.000
_cell.length_c   1.000
_cell.angle_alpha   90.00
_cell.angle_beta   90.00
_cell.angle_gamma   90.00
#
_symmetry.space_group_name_H-M   'P 1'
#
loop_
_entity.id
_entity.type
_entity.pdbx_description
1 polymer ?
#
loop_
_entity_poly.entity_id
_entity_poly.type
_entity_poly.pdbx_seq_one_letter_code
_entity_poly.pdbx_strand_id
1 'polypeptide(L)'
;MSRIFLAPMEGLADSLLRDVLTRVGGYDGAVTEFVRVSQSLLPLRTFYRISPELAHGSRTPAGVPVAVQLLGSDPVCMAENAAQLATLKPFAIDLNFGCPAPTVTRHGGGAILLSDPRQIGEIVRAVRRAVPATIPVSAK
;
A
#
# COMPACT_ATOMS: atom_id res chain seq x y z
N MET A 1 -22.20 2.34 -9.71
CA MET A 1 -21.66 3.66 -9.33
C MET A 1 -20.15 3.56 -9.36
N SER A 2 -19.45 4.49 -10.04
CA SER A 2 -17.99 4.53 -10.08
C SER A 2 -17.46 5.00 -8.73
N ARG A 3 -16.35 4.42 -8.26
CA ARG A 3 -15.66 4.87 -7.05
C ARG A 3 -14.47 5.74 -7.40
N ILE A 4 -14.20 6.78 -6.61
CA ILE A 4 -13.08 7.68 -6.77
C ILE A 4 -12.11 7.49 -5.62
N PHE A 5 -10.86 7.12 -5.93
CA PHE A 5 -9.79 6.96 -4.95
C PHE A 5 -8.72 8.03 -5.15
N LEU A 6 -8.29 8.64 -4.05
CA LEU A 6 -7.09 9.47 -4.07
C LEU A 6 -5.87 8.57 -4.30
N ALA A 7 -5.20 8.79 -5.43
CA ALA A 7 -4.06 7.98 -5.85
C ALA A 7 -2.82 8.21 -4.95
N PRO A 8 -1.97 7.19 -4.77
CA PRO A 8 -0.69 7.36 -4.08
C PRO A 8 0.26 8.20 -4.93
N MET A 9 0.92 9.16 -4.28
CA MET A 9 1.93 10.03 -4.92
C MET A 9 3.09 10.22 -3.94
N GLU A 10 4.21 9.53 -4.17
CA GLU A 10 5.39 9.58 -3.31
C GLU A 10 5.92 11.02 -3.18
N GLY A 11 6.20 11.44 -1.95
CA GLY A 11 6.70 12.77 -1.63
C GLY A 11 5.63 13.88 -1.70
N LEU A 12 4.36 13.54 -2.01
CA LEU A 12 3.28 14.50 -2.13
C LEU A 12 2.04 14.11 -1.33
N ALA A 13 1.49 12.91 -1.54
CA ALA A 13 0.25 12.49 -0.92
C ALA A 13 0.48 11.89 0.48
N ASP A 14 1.09 12.67 1.36
CA ASP A 14 1.26 12.35 2.77
C ASP A 14 -0.08 12.38 3.53
N SER A 15 -0.06 12.09 4.82
CA SER A 15 -1.28 12.07 5.65
C SER A 15 -1.96 13.43 5.75
N LEU A 16 -1.18 14.53 5.71
CA LEU A 16 -1.73 15.88 5.76
C LEU A 16 -2.50 16.19 4.47
N LEU A 17 -1.91 15.92 3.31
CA LEU A 17 -2.59 16.14 2.04
C LEU A 17 -3.81 15.22 1.90
N ARG A 18 -3.72 13.97 2.33
CA ARG A 18 -4.88 13.06 2.34
C ARG A 18 -6.01 13.61 3.21
N ASP A 19 -5.69 14.14 4.41
CA ASP A 19 -6.69 14.78 5.28
C ASP A 19 -7.36 15.98 4.57
N VAL A 20 -6.58 16.92 4.06
CA VAL A 20 -7.10 18.11 3.39
C VAL A 20 -8.00 17.76 2.21
N LEU A 21 -7.55 16.90 1.30
CA LEU A 21 -8.31 16.55 0.10
C LEU A 21 -9.58 15.76 0.42
N THR A 22 -9.53 14.85 1.40
CA THR A 22 -10.72 14.09 1.79
C THR A 22 -11.76 14.93 2.53
N ARG A 23 -11.37 16.03 3.18
CA ARG A 23 -12.30 17.02 3.74
C ARG A 23 -13.02 17.82 2.66
N VAL A 24 -12.35 18.11 1.54
CA VAL A 24 -13.01 18.73 0.37
C VAL A 24 -14.13 17.83 -0.16
N GLY A 25 -13.94 16.51 -0.07
CA GLY A 25 -14.94 15.49 -0.38
C GLY A 25 -14.80 14.90 -1.79
N GLY A 26 -15.71 13.95 -2.11
CA GLY A 26 -15.76 13.30 -3.41
C GLY A 26 -14.86 12.05 -3.53
N TYR A 27 -14.18 11.63 -2.46
CA TYR A 27 -13.36 10.44 -2.44
C TYR A 27 -14.04 9.31 -1.66
N ASP A 28 -14.08 8.11 -2.26
CA ASP A 28 -14.55 6.87 -1.62
C ASP A 28 -13.44 6.16 -0.85
N GLY A 29 -12.19 6.52 -1.10
CA GLY A 29 -11.01 5.98 -0.44
C GLY A 29 -9.76 6.76 -0.79
N ALA A 30 -8.67 6.46 -0.09
CA ALA A 30 -7.35 6.97 -0.38
C ALA A 30 -6.33 5.83 -0.30
N VAL A 31 -5.20 5.98 -0.98
CA VAL A 31 -4.07 5.05 -0.92
C VAL A 31 -2.84 5.82 -0.47
N THR A 32 -2.09 5.25 0.48
CA THR A 32 -0.88 5.91 1.00
C THR A 32 0.23 5.94 -0.04
N GLU A 33 1.23 6.78 0.17
CA GLU A 33 2.54 6.58 -0.43
C GLU A 33 3.01 5.15 -0.14
N PHE A 34 3.85 4.58 -1.02
CA PHE A 34 4.27 3.20 -0.82
C PHE A 34 5.28 3.05 0.32
N VAL A 35 5.14 1.97 1.06
CA VAL A 35 6.16 1.45 1.97
C VAL A 35 7.07 0.53 1.16
N ARG A 36 8.36 0.86 1.08
CA ARG A 36 9.33 0.01 0.39
C ARG A 36 9.70 -1.20 1.23
N VAL A 37 9.43 -2.38 0.68
CA VAL A 37 9.82 -3.69 1.24
C VAL A 37 11.02 -4.20 0.43
N SER A 38 12.18 -4.35 1.08
CA SER A 38 13.41 -4.77 0.37
C SER A 38 13.86 -6.19 0.79
N GLN A 39 14.52 -6.33 1.95
CA GLN A 39 15.14 -7.59 2.35
C GLN A 39 14.89 -7.96 3.81
N SER A 40 14.03 -7.22 4.51
CA SER A 40 13.81 -7.44 5.93
C SER A 40 12.37 -7.15 6.34
N LEU A 41 11.98 -7.72 7.46
CA LEU A 41 10.73 -7.40 8.13
C LEU A 41 10.83 -5.98 8.70
N LEU A 42 9.95 -5.09 8.29
CA LEU A 42 9.93 -3.70 8.69
C LEU A 42 9.28 -3.55 10.09
N PRO A 43 9.81 -2.69 10.95
CA PRO A 43 9.18 -2.44 12.24
C PRO A 43 7.81 -1.74 12.07
N LEU A 44 6.87 -1.99 12.98
CA LEU A 44 5.51 -1.41 12.93
C LEU A 44 5.51 0.13 12.81
N ARG A 45 6.47 0.81 13.43
CA ARG A 45 6.63 2.26 13.34
C ARG A 45 6.76 2.78 11.89
N THR A 46 7.29 1.95 10.98
CA THR A 46 7.41 2.32 9.55
C THR A 46 6.04 2.50 8.92
N PHE A 47 5.10 1.60 9.22
CA PHE A 47 3.72 1.69 8.71
C PHE A 47 3.00 2.89 9.31
N TYR A 48 3.13 3.14 10.63
CA TYR A 48 2.51 4.30 11.27
C TYR A 48 3.06 5.64 10.76
N ARG A 49 4.35 5.69 10.38
CA ARG A 49 4.95 6.90 9.81
C ARG A 49 4.32 7.27 8.46
N ILE A 50 4.05 6.28 7.61
CA ILE A 50 3.46 6.49 6.28
C ILE A 50 1.93 6.64 6.38
N SER A 51 1.31 5.91 7.28
CA SER A 51 -0.13 5.92 7.51
C SER A 51 -0.46 6.08 8.99
N PRO A 52 -0.41 7.31 9.55
CA PRO A 52 -0.87 7.57 10.92
C PRO A 52 -2.34 7.19 11.12
N GLU A 53 -3.12 7.15 10.05
CA GLU A 53 -4.52 6.74 10.03
C GLU A 53 -4.74 5.33 10.58
N LEU A 54 -3.72 4.47 10.58
CA LEU A 54 -3.77 3.13 11.18
C LEU A 54 -4.11 3.19 12.69
N ALA A 55 -3.68 4.24 13.39
CA ALA A 55 -4.05 4.45 14.79
C ALA A 55 -5.53 4.83 14.99
N HIS A 56 -6.22 5.19 13.92
CA HIS A 56 -7.61 5.68 13.91
C HIS A 56 -8.52 4.84 13.01
N GLY A 57 -8.31 3.53 12.98
CA GLY A 57 -9.14 2.59 12.20
C GLY A 57 -8.91 2.68 10.69
N SER A 58 -7.70 3.10 10.27
CA SER A 58 -7.30 3.21 8.86
C SER A 58 -8.22 4.18 8.06
N ARG A 59 -8.55 5.32 8.67
CA ARG A 59 -9.41 6.36 8.09
C ARG A 59 -8.80 7.73 8.31
N THR A 60 -9.03 8.62 7.33
CA THR A 60 -8.74 10.05 7.51
C THR A 60 -9.67 10.66 8.56
N PRO A 61 -9.36 11.85 9.12
CA PRO A 61 -10.28 12.57 10.01
C PRO A 61 -11.67 12.83 9.39
N ALA A 62 -11.77 12.92 8.06
CA ALA A 62 -13.05 13.01 7.35
C ALA A 62 -13.79 11.68 7.23
N GLY A 63 -13.24 10.58 7.79
CA GLY A 63 -13.85 9.25 7.76
C GLY A 63 -13.59 8.44 6.49
N VAL A 64 -12.82 8.96 5.54
CA VAL A 64 -12.50 8.27 4.28
C VAL A 64 -11.49 7.14 4.55
N PRO A 65 -11.77 5.89 4.11
CA PRO A 65 -10.89 4.75 4.33
C PRO A 65 -9.57 4.90 3.59
N VAL A 66 -8.48 4.43 4.22
CA VAL A 66 -7.12 4.53 3.69
C VAL A 66 -6.51 3.13 3.53
N ALA A 67 -6.17 2.76 2.30
CA ALA A 67 -5.37 1.57 2.01
C ALA A 67 -3.88 1.87 2.17
N VAL A 68 -3.13 0.94 2.75
CA VAL A 68 -1.66 1.06 2.85
C VAL A 68 -1.01 0.37 1.68
N GLN A 69 -0.16 1.10 0.93
CA GLN A 69 0.51 0.55 -0.24
C GLN A 69 1.90 0.00 0.11
N LEU A 70 2.18 -1.21 -0.38
CA LEU A 70 3.50 -1.85 -0.32
C LEU A 70 4.14 -1.89 -1.70
N LEU A 71 5.46 -1.77 -1.75
CA LEU A 71 6.26 -1.88 -2.97
C LEU A 71 7.47 -2.77 -2.69
N GLY A 72 7.65 -3.82 -3.48
CA GLY A 72 8.77 -4.74 -3.38
C GLY A 72 8.71 -5.80 -4.49
N SER A 73 9.75 -6.63 -4.58
CA SER A 73 9.89 -7.64 -5.64
C SER A 73 10.03 -9.07 -5.12
N ASP A 74 10.36 -9.27 -3.85
CA ASP A 74 10.50 -10.60 -3.27
C ASP A 74 9.16 -11.08 -2.67
N PRO A 75 8.59 -12.21 -3.16
CA PRO A 75 7.28 -12.68 -2.70
C PRO A 75 7.24 -13.03 -1.22
N VAL A 76 8.31 -13.59 -0.66
CA VAL A 76 8.37 -14.00 0.75
C VAL A 76 8.41 -12.77 1.63
N CYS A 77 9.33 -11.84 1.36
CA CYS A 77 9.48 -10.61 2.12
C CYS A 77 8.20 -9.74 2.04
N MET A 78 7.57 -9.68 0.86
CA MET A 78 6.28 -8.97 0.67
C MET A 78 5.17 -9.60 1.52
N ALA A 79 5.09 -10.94 1.56
CA ALA A 79 4.09 -11.65 2.36
C ALA A 79 4.29 -11.43 3.86
N GLU A 80 5.53 -11.52 4.35
CA GLU A 80 5.85 -11.29 5.77
C GLU A 80 5.50 -9.86 6.22
N ASN A 81 5.87 -8.86 5.42
CA ASN A 81 5.54 -7.46 5.71
C ASN A 81 4.04 -7.18 5.61
N ALA A 82 3.35 -7.80 4.66
CA ALA A 82 1.89 -7.70 4.57
C ALA A 82 1.18 -8.36 5.76
N ALA A 83 1.66 -9.52 6.23
CA ALA A 83 1.14 -10.16 7.43
C ALA A 83 1.34 -9.29 8.67
N GLN A 84 2.51 -8.66 8.80
CA GLN A 84 2.78 -7.74 9.91
C GLN A 84 1.91 -6.49 9.82
N LEU A 85 1.76 -5.89 8.64
CA LEU A 85 0.84 -4.76 8.43
C LEU A 85 -0.59 -5.15 8.76
N ALA A 86 -1.03 -6.37 8.43
CA ALA A 86 -2.37 -6.85 8.72
C ALA A 86 -2.72 -6.88 10.22
N THR A 87 -1.71 -7.02 11.12
CA THR A 87 -1.92 -6.92 12.56
C THR A 87 -2.42 -5.55 13.01
N LEU A 88 -2.14 -4.49 12.23
CA LEU A 88 -2.59 -3.12 12.46
C LEU A 88 -4.01 -2.86 11.90
N LYS A 89 -4.64 -3.87 11.31
CA LYS A 89 -6.01 -3.83 10.76
C LYS A 89 -6.22 -2.69 9.75
N PRO A 90 -5.39 -2.59 8.69
CA PRO A 90 -5.60 -1.60 7.64
C PRO A 90 -6.94 -1.84 6.96
N PHE A 91 -7.53 -0.78 6.39
CA PHE A 91 -8.75 -0.91 5.57
C PHE A 91 -8.52 -1.84 4.37
N ALA A 92 -7.37 -1.73 3.72
CA ALA A 92 -6.91 -2.59 2.65
C ALA A 92 -5.38 -2.52 2.53
N ILE A 93 -4.79 -3.50 1.85
CA ILE A 93 -3.38 -3.49 1.45
C ILE A 93 -3.33 -3.41 -0.07
N ASP A 94 -2.60 -2.43 -0.61
CA ASP A 94 -2.41 -2.26 -2.04
C ASP A 94 -0.97 -2.61 -2.44
N LEU A 95 -0.77 -3.20 -3.62
CA LEU A 95 0.54 -3.60 -4.13
C LEU A 95 0.91 -2.74 -5.34
N ASN A 96 2.09 -2.08 -5.29
CA ASN A 96 2.54 -1.20 -6.35
C ASN A 96 3.36 -1.95 -7.41
N PHE A 97 2.82 -2.04 -8.62
CA PHE A 97 3.48 -2.55 -9.82
C PHE A 97 3.59 -1.50 -10.94
N GLY A 98 3.37 -0.23 -10.61
CA GLY A 98 3.31 0.83 -11.62
C GLY A 98 4.33 1.96 -11.45
N CYS A 99 5.09 2.02 -10.34
CA CYS A 99 6.06 3.10 -10.13
C CYS A 99 7.23 3.00 -11.12
N PRO A 100 7.46 4.00 -12.01
CA PRO A 100 8.53 3.96 -12.99
C PRO A 100 9.84 4.57 -12.49
N ALA A 101 9.89 5.07 -11.25
CA ALA A 101 11.04 5.80 -10.72
C ALA A 101 12.33 4.96 -10.78
N PRO A 102 13.46 5.52 -11.27
CA PRO A 102 14.73 4.78 -11.36
C PRO A 102 15.21 4.20 -10.03
N THR A 103 14.94 4.89 -8.92
CA THR A 103 15.26 4.41 -7.57
C THR A 103 14.46 3.18 -7.16
N VAL A 104 13.33 2.92 -7.81
CA VAL A 104 12.48 1.74 -7.59
C VAL A 104 12.86 0.63 -8.57
N THR A 105 12.92 0.94 -9.85
CA THR A 105 13.16 -0.04 -10.91
C THR A 105 14.54 -0.68 -10.86
N ARG A 106 15.58 0.06 -10.43
CA ARG A 106 16.93 -0.47 -10.20
C ARG A 106 16.99 -1.59 -9.15
N HIS A 107 16.01 -1.65 -8.26
CA HIS A 107 15.89 -2.68 -7.24
C HIS A 107 14.82 -3.74 -7.59
N GLY A 108 14.45 -3.82 -8.86
CA GLY A 108 13.52 -4.83 -9.38
C GLY A 108 12.05 -4.63 -8.98
N GLY A 109 11.68 -3.47 -8.42
CA GLY A 109 10.30 -3.17 -8.00
C GLY A 109 9.54 -2.25 -8.95
N GLY A 110 8.25 -2.06 -8.67
CA GLY A 110 7.40 -1.16 -9.46
C GLY A 110 7.19 -1.61 -10.89
N ALA A 111 7.24 -0.68 -11.85
CA ALA A 111 6.87 -0.92 -13.25
C ALA A 111 7.77 -1.94 -13.98
N ILE A 112 9.00 -2.19 -13.52
CA ILE A 112 9.87 -3.20 -14.12
C ILE A 112 9.26 -4.60 -14.04
N LEU A 113 8.45 -4.87 -12.99
CA LEU A 113 7.79 -6.16 -12.81
C LEU A 113 6.70 -6.45 -13.87
N LEU A 114 6.24 -5.43 -14.60
CA LEU A 114 5.27 -5.63 -15.70
C LEU A 114 5.84 -6.47 -16.85
N SER A 115 7.17 -6.57 -16.94
CA SER A 115 7.83 -7.48 -17.89
C SER A 115 7.84 -8.94 -17.42
N ASP A 116 7.50 -9.22 -16.16
CA ASP A 116 7.41 -10.57 -15.59
C ASP A 116 6.08 -10.80 -14.89
N PRO A 117 4.99 -11.14 -15.61
CA PRO A 117 3.69 -11.42 -15.03
C PRO A 117 3.67 -12.60 -14.05
N ARG A 118 4.63 -13.53 -14.17
CA ARG A 118 4.75 -14.68 -13.24
C ARG A 118 5.13 -14.20 -11.87
N GLN A 119 6.17 -13.35 -11.79
CA GLN A 119 6.63 -12.78 -10.52
C GLN A 119 5.53 -11.94 -9.85
N ILE A 120 4.80 -11.12 -10.62
CA ILE A 120 3.62 -10.41 -10.11
C ILE A 120 2.61 -11.40 -9.50
N GLY A 121 2.29 -12.47 -10.23
CA GLY A 121 1.36 -13.49 -9.75
C GLY A 121 1.85 -14.21 -8.49
N GLU A 122 3.15 -14.45 -8.35
CA GLU A 122 3.77 -15.04 -7.15
C GLU A 122 3.66 -14.10 -5.94
N ILE A 123 3.99 -12.82 -6.12
CA ILE A 123 3.86 -11.80 -5.07
C ILE A 123 2.40 -11.69 -4.60
N VAL A 124 1.47 -11.54 -5.53
CA VAL A 124 0.03 -11.40 -5.20
C VAL A 124 -0.48 -12.63 -4.45
N ARG A 125 -0.14 -13.84 -4.92
CA ARG A 125 -0.54 -15.09 -4.23
C ARG A 125 0.08 -15.21 -2.84
N ALA A 126 1.36 -14.88 -2.68
CA ALA A 126 2.05 -14.92 -1.40
C ALA A 126 1.42 -13.96 -0.39
N VAL A 127 1.22 -12.71 -0.80
CA VAL A 127 0.57 -11.69 0.04
C VAL A 127 -0.87 -12.08 0.38
N ARG A 128 -1.66 -12.54 -0.61
CA ARG A 128 -3.06 -12.93 -0.34
C ARG A 128 -3.18 -14.09 0.67
N ARG A 129 -2.25 -15.04 0.63
CA ARG A 129 -2.22 -16.16 1.59
C ARG A 129 -1.81 -15.73 3.00
N ALA A 130 -0.93 -14.74 3.12
CA ALA A 130 -0.41 -14.25 4.39
C ALA A 130 -1.35 -13.29 5.12
N VAL A 131 -2.26 -12.64 4.39
CA VAL A 131 -3.19 -11.62 4.92
C VAL A 131 -4.56 -12.26 5.19
N PRO A 132 -5.23 -11.98 6.32
CA PRO A 132 -6.59 -12.44 6.58
C PRO A 132 -7.56 -12.09 5.45
N ALA A 133 -8.50 -12.99 5.14
CA ALA A 133 -9.48 -12.80 4.06
C ALA A 133 -10.37 -11.56 4.25
N THR A 134 -10.51 -11.10 5.50
CA THR A 134 -11.28 -9.90 5.86
C THR A 134 -10.62 -8.59 5.44
N ILE A 135 -9.31 -8.60 5.13
CA ILE A 135 -8.57 -7.43 4.65
C ILE A 135 -8.44 -7.53 3.14
N PRO A 136 -9.02 -6.62 2.35
CA PRO A 136 -8.85 -6.60 0.90
C PRO A 136 -7.38 -6.42 0.50
N VAL A 137 -6.98 -7.09 -0.58
CA VAL A 137 -5.68 -6.90 -1.23
C VAL A 137 -5.94 -6.50 -2.67
N SER A 138 -5.35 -5.37 -3.09
CA SER A 138 -5.42 -4.86 -4.46
C SER A 138 -4.03 -4.77 -5.08
N ALA A 139 -3.99 -4.67 -6.40
CA ALA A 139 -2.77 -4.50 -7.18
C ALA A 139 -2.96 -3.35 -8.16
N LYS A 140 -1.98 -2.44 -8.16
CA LYS A 140 -1.99 -1.24 -9.00
C LYS A 140 -0.86 -1.31 -10.04
#